data_f1e8ee0af31a7dc09ff0dec4eed62467
#
_entry.id   f1e8ee0af31a7dc09ff0dec4eed62467
#
_cell.length_a   1.000
_cell.length_b   1.000
_cell.length_c   1.000
_cell.angle_alpha   90.00
_cell.angle_beta   90.00
_cell.angle_gamma   90.00
#
_symmetry.space_group_name_H-M   'P 1'
#
loop_
_entity.id
_entity.type
_entity.pdbx_description
1 polymer ?
#
loop_
_entity_poly.entity_id
_entity_poly.type
_entity_poly.pdbx_seq_one_letter_code
_entity_poly.pdbx_strand_id
1 'polypeptide(L)'
;MNETTVDASVDPLQPGDPRRLGSYDLLGRLGVGGQGTVFLGASHSGDRVAVKLLHPDLTQDTDARGRFVREAMAAKQVARFCAAQVLDVQVAGDRPYIVSEYVPGPSLYRLVKEGGPLSGGPLERLAIGIATALVAIHKRGSCIATSSRRTCSSARTAHG
;
A
#
# COMPACT_ATOMS: atom_id res chain seq x y z
N MET A 1 20.31 22.73 9.36
CA MET A 1 20.75 21.33 9.49
C MET A 1 19.52 20.52 9.87
N ASN A 2 18.83 19.96 8.88
CA ASN A 2 17.68 19.08 9.16
C ASN A 2 18.21 17.66 9.30
N GLU A 3 18.33 17.21 10.53
CA GLU A 3 18.50 15.78 10.81
C GLU A 3 17.30 15.03 10.22
N THR A 4 17.56 14.30 9.15
CA THR A 4 16.63 13.33 8.60
C THR A 4 16.52 12.20 9.64
N THR A 5 15.56 12.30 10.55
CA THR A 5 15.19 11.19 11.42
C THR A 5 14.76 10.05 10.49
N VAL A 6 15.67 9.13 10.21
CA VAL A 6 15.38 7.90 9.49
C VAL A 6 14.41 7.12 10.36
N ASP A 7 13.18 7.02 9.90
CA ASP A 7 12.16 6.21 10.58
C ASP A 7 12.71 4.78 10.70
N ALA A 8 12.74 4.23 11.91
CA ALA A 8 13.31 2.91 12.24
C ALA A 8 12.66 1.73 11.49
N SER A 9 11.68 2.02 10.65
CA SER A 9 10.95 1.07 9.79
C SER A 9 11.38 1.11 8.31
N VAL A 10 12.39 1.90 7.95
CA VAL A 10 12.83 2.07 6.56
C VAL A 10 14.17 1.37 6.34
N ASP A 11 14.18 0.34 5.51
CA ASP A 11 15.40 -0.34 5.10
C ASP A 11 16.15 0.46 4.01
N PRO A 12 17.48 0.38 3.93
CA PRO A 12 18.22 1.04 2.87
C PRO A 12 17.87 0.48 1.48
N LEU A 13 18.03 1.31 0.46
CA LEU A 13 17.92 0.86 -0.94
C LEU A 13 18.96 -0.22 -1.22
N GLN A 14 18.55 -1.27 -1.93
CA GLN A 14 19.43 -2.38 -2.32
C GLN A 14 20.04 -2.13 -3.71
N PRO A 15 21.14 -2.82 -4.04
CA PRO A 15 21.67 -2.86 -5.39
C PRO A 15 20.57 -3.30 -6.39
N GLY A 16 20.36 -2.50 -7.45
CA GLY A 16 19.29 -2.74 -8.43
C GLY A 16 17.99 -1.97 -8.19
N ASP A 17 17.82 -1.39 -7.00
CA ASP A 17 16.68 -0.49 -6.77
C ASP A 17 16.83 0.80 -7.58
N PRO A 18 15.73 1.30 -8.15
CA PRO A 18 15.75 2.61 -8.76
C PRO A 18 15.96 3.69 -7.68
N ARG A 19 16.73 4.71 -8.02
CA ARG A 19 16.88 5.87 -7.14
C ARG A 19 15.78 6.90 -7.34
N ARG A 20 15.09 6.83 -8.50
CA ARG A 20 14.01 7.74 -8.87
C ARG A 20 12.95 7.03 -9.71
N LEU A 21 11.69 7.38 -9.50
CA LEU A 21 10.55 6.98 -10.31
C LEU A 21 9.71 8.22 -10.64
N GLY A 22 9.67 8.60 -11.93
CA GLY A 22 9.05 9.85 -12.34
C GLY A 22 9.64 11.05 -11.62
N SER A 23 8.80 11.80 -10.90
CA SER A 23 9.18 12.97 -10.10
C SER A 23 9.54 12.65 -8.63
N TYR A 24 9.61 11.37 -8.26
CA TYR A 24 9.81 10.95 -6.87
C TYR A 24 11.20 10.36 -6.67
N ASP A 25 11.99 10.92 -5.77
CA ASP A 25 13.25 10.36 -5.33
C ASP A 25 13.01 9.28 -4.28
N LEU A 26 13.62 8.10 -4.44
CA LEU A 26 13.46 6.98 -3.51
C LEU A 26 14.52 7.03 -2.42
N LEU A 27 14.06 6.97 -1.16
CA LEU A 27 14.89 7.14 0.03
C LEU A 27 15.25 5.83 0.71
N GLY A 28 14.37 4.80 0.61
CA GLY A 28 14.56 3.50 1.23
C GLY A 28 13.38 2.59 0.98
N ARG A 29 13.45 1.35 1.47
CA ARG A 29 12.40 0.34 1.35
C ARG A 29 11.50 0.36 2.59
N LEU A 30 10.18 0.40 2.37
CA LEU A 30 9.16 0.22 3.41
C LEU A 30 8.75 -1.25 3.53
N GLY A 31 8.86 -2.03 2.45
CA GLY A 31 8.54 -3.44 2.45
C GLY A 31 8.56 -4.07 1.07
N VAL A 32 8.55 -5.40 1.05
CA VAL A 32 8.50 -6.23 -0.16
C VAL A 32 7.30 -7.16 -0.07
N GLY A 33 6.50 -7.21 -1.12
CA GLY A 33 5.35 -8.10 -1.22
C GLY A 33 5.37 -8.91 -2.52
N GLY A 34 4.39 -9.80 -2.71
CA GLY A 34 4.33 -10.67 -3.89
C GLY A 34 4.10 -9.94 -5.22
N GLN A 35 3.58 -8.73 -5.21
CA GLN A 35 3.34 -7.95 -6.43
C GLN A 35 4.43 -6.90 -6.70
N GLY A 36 5.19 -6.50 -5.68
CA GLY A 36 6.14 -5.40 -5.84
C GLY A 36 6.80 -4.98 -4.54
N THR A 37 7.66 -4.00 -4.66
CA THR A 37 8.35 -3.36 -3.55
C THR A 37 7.74 -2.00 -3.26
N VAL A 38 7.56 -1.68 -1.99
CA VAL A 38 7.12 -0.37 -1.53
C VAL A 38 8.31 0.40 -1.00
N PHE A 39 8.50 1.59 -1.53
CA PHE A 39 9.59 2.50 -1.16
C PHE A 39 9.04 3.71 -0.41
N LEU A 40 9.82 4.22 0.53
CA LEU A 40 9.70 5.61 0.96
C LEU A 40 10.28 6.49 -0.13
N GLY A 41 9.53 7.46 -0.59
CA GLY A 41 9.98 8.44 -1.56
C GLY A 41 9.78 9.87 -1.06
N ALA A 42 10.36 10.81 -1.78
CA ALA A 42 10.12 12.24 -1.62
C ALA A 42 9.63 12.83 -2.95
N SER A 43 8.60 13.67 -2.89
CA SER A 43 8.14 14.47 -4.02
C SER A 43 9.11 15.62 -4.30
N HIS A 44 8.92 16.33 -5.40
CA HIS A 44 9.71 17.54 -5.70
C HIS A 44 9.56 18.65 -4.64
N SER A 45 8.41 18.72 -3.96
CA SER A 45 8.18 19.64 -2.82
C SER A 45 8.81 19.17 -1.52
N GLY A 46 9.39 17.96 -1.48
CA GLY A 46 9.98 17.37 -0.27
C GLY A 46 9.00 16.57 0.57
N ASP A 47 7.75 16.46 0.16
CA ASP A 47 6.75 15.67 0.89
C ASP A 47 7.08 14.18 0.82
N ARG A 48 6.97 13.49 1.95
CA ARG A 48 7.17 12.04 2.01
C ARG A 48 5.98 11.30 1.42
N VAL A 49 6.26 10.32 0.57
CA VAL A 49 5.27 9.48 -0.11
C VAL A 49 5.66 8.01 -0.01
N ALA A 50 4.68 7.12 -0.14
CA ALA A 50 4.93 5.70 -0.32
C ALA A 50 4.78 5.37 -1.82
N VAL A 51 5.79 4.74 -2.42
CA VAL A 51 5.83 4.40 -3.84
C VAL A 51 5.86 2.89 -4.00
N LYS A 52 4.76 2.29 -4.46
CA LYS A 52 4.66 0.85 -4.76
C LYS A 52 5.05 0.61 -6.21
N LEU A 53 6.17 -0.04 -6.42
CA LEU A 53 6.71 -0.44 -7.72
C LEU A 53 6.36 -1.89 -8.02
N LEU A 54 5.78 -2.18 -9.18
CA LEU A 54 5.51 -3.54 -9.63
C LEU A 54 6.84 -4.29 -9.88
N HIS A 55 6.90 -5.56 -9.50
CA HIS A 55 8.09 -6.39 -9.77
C HIS A 55 8.36 -6.51 -11.28
N PRO A 56 9.63 -6.46 -11.72
CA PRO A 56 9.99 -6.58 -13.13
C PRO A 56 9.40 -7.82 -13.79
N ASP A 57 9.41 -8.96 -13.11
CA ASP A 57 8.88 -10.25 -13.62
C ASP A 57 7.38 -10.20 -13.89
N LEU A 58 6.65 -9.28 -13.25
CA LEU A 58 5.21 -9.09 -13.43
C LEU A 58 4.87 -7.98 -14.44
N THR A 59 5.85 -7.24 -14.94
CA THR A 59 5.59 -6.13 -15.86
C THR A 59 5.13 -6.60 -17.23
N GLN A 60 5.55 -7.78 -17.66
CA GLN A 60 5.13 -8.42 -18.93
C GLN A 60 3.83 -9.24 -18.79
N ASP A 61 3.41 -9.55 -17.57
CA ASP A 61 2.14 -10.23 -17.29
C ASP A 61 0.98 -9.21 -17.36
N THR A 62 0.18 -9.32 -18.42
CA THR A 62 -1.00 -8.44 -18.63
C THR A 62 -2.02 -8.54 -17.51
N ASP A 63 -2.19 -9.73 -16.92
CA ASP A 63 -3.12 -9.95 -15.82
C ASP A 63 -2.61 -9.32 -14.52
N ALA A 64 -1.31 -9.44 -14.24
CA ALA A 64 -0.68 -8.80 -13.09
C ALA A 64 -0.76 -7.27 -13.19
N ARG A 65 -0.43 -6.71 -14.37
CA ARG A 65 -0.61 -5.27 -14.64
C ARG A 65 -2.06 -4.84 -14.49
N GLY A 66 -2.99 -5.60 -15.05
CA GLY A 66 -4.42 -5.34 -14.94
C GLY A 66 -4.92 -5.34 -13.49
N ARG A 67 -4.45 -6.27 -12.66
CA ARG A 67 -4.74 -6.29 -11.21
C ARG A 67 -4.17 -5.07 -10.51
N PHE A 68 -2.91 -4.71 -10.79
CA PHE A 68 -2.23 -3.55 -10.22
C PHE A 68 -2.96 -2.23 -10.52
N VAL A 69 -3.41 -2.05 -11.78
CA VAL A 69 -4.19 -0.87 -12.20
C VAL A 69 -5.54 -0.83 -11.49
N ARG A 70 -6.27 -1.97 -11.44
CA ARG A 70 -7.56 -2.03 -10.75
C ARG A 70 -7.44 -1.73 -9.27
N GLU A 71 -6.39 -2.23 -8.60
CA GLU A 71 -6.08 -1.94 -7.20
C GLU A 71 -5.87 -0.43 -6.99
N ALA A 72 -5.07 0.21 -7.86
CA ALA A 72 -4.82 1.65 -7.80
C ALA A 72 -6.10 2.48 -7.99
N MET A 73 -6.93 2.12 -8.97
CA MET A 73 -8.18 2.82 -9.25
C MET A 73 -9.20 2.64 -8.12
N ALA A 74 -9.28 1.44 -7.53
CA ALA A 74 -10.11 1.18 -6.36
C ALA A 74 -9.64 2.01 -5.15
N ALA A 75 -8.33 2.07 -4.90
CA ALA A 75 -7.76 2.84 -3.81
C ALA A 75 -8.00 4.36 -3.95
N LYS A 76 -8.01 4.90 -5.18
CA LYS A 76 -8.38 6.32 -5.43
C LYS A 76 -9.80 6.67 -4.99
N GLN A 77 -10.70 5.70 -4.96
CA GLN A 77 -12.10 5.90 -4.60
C GLN A 77 -12.36 5.79 -3.09
N VAL A 78 -11.39 5.31 -2.33
CA VAL A 78 -11.53 5.16 -0.87
C VAL A 78 -11.38 6.51 -0.21
N ALA A 79 -12.23 6.77 0.80
CA ALA A 79 -12.21 8.03 1.51
C ALA A 79 -10.91 8.19 2.34
N ARG A 80 -10.39 9.42 2.37
CA ARG A 80 -9.10 9.77 3.05
C ARG A 80 -9.02 9.36 4.51
N PHE A 81 -10.15 9.31 5.20
CA PHE A 81 -10.18 9.01 6.64
C PHE A 81 -10.01 7.52 6.96
N CYS A 82 -10.04 6.63 5.96
CA CYS A 82 -9.97 5.19 6.17
C CYS A 82 -8.80 4.50 5.46
N ALA A 83 -8.10 5.19 4.56
CA ALA A 83 -6.92 4.63 3.88
C ALA A 83 -5.97 5.75 3.41
N ALA A 84 -4.68 5.42 3.28
CA ALA A 84 -3.71 6.30 2.65
C ALA A 84 -4.17 6.67 1.23
N GLN A 85 -4.20 7.96 0.93
CA GLN A 85 -4.70 8.46 -0.36
C GLN A 85 -3.72 8.10 -1.48
N VAL A 86 -4.25 7.61 -2.61
CA VAL A 86 -3.46 7.50 -3.85
C VAL A 86 -3.31 8.89 -4.47
N LEU A 87 -2.05 9.32 -4.59
CA LEU A 87 -1.67 10.65 -5.08
C LEU A 87 -1.42 10.62 -6.59
N ASP A 88 -0.71 9.57 -7.06
CA ASP A 88 -0.33 9.42 -8.45
C ASP A 88 -0.31 7.95 -8.87
N VAL A 89 -0.53 7.67 -10.16
CA VAL A 89 -0.51 6.33 -10.74
C VAL A 89 0.11 6.38 -12.12
N GLN A 90 1.25 5.72 -12.28
CA GLN A 90 1.89 5.52 -13.57
C GLN A 90 1.83 4.05 -13.94
N VAL A 91 1.03 3.73 -14.96
CA VAL A 91 0.84 2.36 -15.44
C VAL A 91 1.43 2.11 -16.82
N ALA A 92 1.80 3.16 -17.52
CA ALA A 92 2.50 3.07 -18.80
C ALA A 92 4.00 2.86 -18.61
N GLY A 93 4.66 2.22 -19.60
CA GLY A 93 6.11 1.98 -19.56
C GLY A 93 6.50 0.70 -18.81
N ASP A 94 7.82 0.53 -18.66
CA ASP A 94 8.43 -0.70 -18.16
C ASP A 94 8.45 -0.81 -16.63
N ARG A 95 8.13 0.27 -15.93
CA ARG A 95 8.14 0.35 -14.46
C ARG A 95 6.84 0.96 -13.92
N PRO A 96 5.73 0.22 -13.94
CA PRO A 96 4.48 0.69 -13.36
C PRO A 96 4.60 0.90 -11.85
N TYR A 97 4.13 2.06 -11.36
CA TYR A 97 4.15 2.38 -9.93
C TYR A 97 2.89 3.14 -9.51
N ILE A 98 2.59 3.04 -8.21
CA ILE A 98 1.52 3.79 -7.55
C ILE A 98 2.15 4.61 -6.43
N VAL A 99 1.78 5.87 -6.35
CA VAL A 99 2.19 6.76 -5.26
C VAL A 99 1.03 7.01 -4.34
N SER A 100 1.24 6.84 -3.06
CA SER A 100 0.26 7.12 -2.03
C SER A 100 0.86 7.98 -0.92
N GLU A 101 -0.02 8.53 -0.11
CA GLU A 101 0.36 9.18 1.13
C GLU A 101 1.21 8.24 1.99
N TYR A 102 2.30 8.76 2.55
CA TYR A 102 3.10 8.05 3.53
C TYR A 102 2.50 8.26 4.91
N VAL A 103 2.18 7.18 5.59
CA VAL A 103 1.71 7.19 6.97
C VAL A 103 2.90 6.78 7.85
N PRO A 104 3.47 7.71 8.64
CA PRO A 104 4.59 7.39 9.51
C PRO A 104 4.17 6.47 10.65
N GLY A 105 5.07 5.60 11.08
CA GLY A 105 4.86 4.69 12.19
C GLY A 105 5.04 3.21 11.85
N PRO A 106 5.09 2.35 12.86
CA PRO A 106 5.26 0.91 12.67
C PRO A 106 4.00 0.26 12.09
N SER A 107 4.17 -0.79 11.30
CA SER A 107 3.05 -1.61 10.87
C SER A 107 2.39 -2.32 12.06
N LEU A 108 1.10 -2.67 11.93
CA LEU A 108 0.40 -3.46 12.96
C LEU A 108 1.13 -4.79 13.25
N TYR A 109 1.69 -5.43 12.23
CA TYR A 109 2.50 -6.64 12.39
C TYR A 109 3.69 -6.40 13.34
N ARG A 110 4.41 -5.30 13.14
CA ARG A 110 5.55 -4.93 13.96
C ARG A 110 5.14 -4.60 15.39
N LEU A 111 4.07 -3.83 15.56
CA LEU A 111 3.50 -3.50 16.88
C LEU A 111 3.17 -4.76 17.68
N VAL A 112 2.50 -5.74 17.06
CA VAL A 112 2.12 -6.99 17.74
C VAL A 112 3.34 -7.88 17.98
N LYS A 113 4.29 -7.93 17.05
CA LYS A 113 5.51 -8.74 17.18
C LYS A 113 6.42 -8.24 18.31
N GLU A 114 6.55 -6.92 18.46
CA GLU A 114 7.46 -6.29 19.43
C GLU A 114 6.76 -6.03 20.79
N GLY A 115 5.48 -5.64 20.76
CA GLY A 115 4.70 -5.26 21.94
C GLY A 115 3.72 -6.30 22.45
N GLY A 116 3.61 -7.45 21.78
CA GLY A 116 2.61 -8.47 22.09
C GLY A 116 1.21 -8.16 21.58
N PRO A 117 0.23 -9.02 21.88
CA PRO A 117 -1.14 -8.86 21.39
C PRO A 117 -1.79 -7.61 21.98
N LEU A 118 -2.55 -6.91 21.14
CA LEU A 118 -3.34 -5.77 21.59
C LEU A 118 -4.53 -6.25 22.43
N SER A 119 -4.86 -5.50 23.48
CA SER A 119 -6.02 -5.77 24.34
C SER A 119 -6.69 -4.47 24.79
N GLY A 120 -7.95 -4.57 25.28
CA GLY A 120 -8.71 -3.43 25.77
C GLY A 120 -8.89 -2.31 24.76
N GLY A 121 -8.81 -1.07 25.21
CA GLY A 121 -9.07 0.12 24.38
C GLY A 121 -8.25 0.23 23.08
N PRO A 122 -6.96 -0.11 23.04
CA PRO A 122 -6.21 -0.15 21.78
C PRO A 122 -6.78 -1.13 20.74
N LEU A 123 -7.18 -2.34 21.16
CA LEU A 123 -7.80 -3.32 20.28
C LEU A 123 -9.17 -2.85 19.78
N GLU A 124 -9.98 -2.28 20.65
CA GLU A 124 -11.31 -1.76 20.29
C GLU A 124 -11.22 -0.63 19.26
N ARG A 125 -10.30 0.32 19.45
CA ARG A 125 -10.07 1.41 18.49
C ARG A 125 -9.61 0.87 17.13
N LEU A 126 -8.72 -0.10 17.13
CA LEU A 126 -8.27 -0.75 15.89
C LEU A 126 -9.42 -1.46 15.18
N ALA A 127 -10.22 -2.24 15.92
CA ALA A 127 -11.36 -2.98 15.36
C ALA A 127 -12.40 -2.03 14.75
N ILE A 128 -12.75 -0.94 15.45
CA ILE A 128 -13.67 0.09 14.96
C ILE A 128 -13.09 0.75 13.70
N GLY A 129 -11.81 1.12 13.70
CA GLY A 129 -11.15 1.73 12.53
C GLY A 129 -11.18 0.83 11.31
N ILE A 130 -10.83 -0.46 11.47
CA ILE A 130 -10.88 -1.45 10.39
C ILE A 130 -12.31 -1.65 9.89
N ALA A 131 -13.28 -1.83 10.79
CA ALA A 131 -14.67 -2.01 10.40
C ALA A 131 -15.21 -0.80 9.62
N THR A 132 -14.89 0.41 10.05
CA THR A 132 -15.27 1.65 9.37
C THR A 132 -14.65 1.74 7.98
N ALA A 133 -13.37 1.40 7.85
CA ALA A 133 -12.69 1.36 6.56
C ALA A 133 -13.31 0.33 5.61
N LEU A 134 -13.60 -0.88 6.09
CA LEU A 134 -14.24 -1.93 5.30
C LEU A 134 -15.63 -1.52 4.81
N VAL A 135 -16.44 -0.91 5.67
CA VAL A 135 -17.77 -0.38 5.28
C VAL A 135 -17.63 0.69 4.19
N ALA A 136 -16.67 1.59 4.31
CA ALA A 136 -16.44 2.64 3.32
C ALA A 136 -16.02 2.07 1.95
N ILE A 137 -15.18 1.03 1.96
CA ILE A 137 -14.71 0.35 0.75
C ILE A 137 -15.85 -0.42 0.08
N HIS A 138 -16.62 -1.20 0.85
CA HIS A 138 -17.73 -1.98 0.32
C HIS A 138 -18.88 -1.13 -0.24
N LYS A 139 -19.19 0.00 0.38
CA LYS A 139 -20.20 0.95 -0.14
C LYS A 139 -19.87 1.47 -1.53
N ARG A 140 -18.60 1.43 -1.95
CA ARG A 140 -18.13 1.86 -3.27
C ARG A 140 -17.97 0.71 -4.27
N GLY A 141 -18.42 -0.50 -3.94
CA GLY A 141 -18.37 -1.66 -4.83
C GLY A 141 -16.96 -2.23 -5.05
N SER A 142 -15.98 -1.80 -4.27
CA SER A 142 -14.61 -2.31 -4.33
C SER A 142 -14.47 -3.53 -3.42
N CYS A 143 -14.20 -4.70 -4.00
CA CYS A 143 -13.69 -5.84 -3.25
C CYS A 143 -12.20 -5.62 -2.98
N ILE A 144 -11.80 -5.66 -1.70
CA ILE A 144 -10.38 -5.73 -1.35
C ILE A 144 -9.90 -7.13 -1.77
N ALA A 145 -9.10 -7.22 -2.81
CA ALA A 145 -8.32 -8.41 -3.10
C ALA A 145 -7.17 -8.47 -2.08
N THR A 146 -7.46 -8.94 -0.87
CA THR A 146 -6.37 -9.37 0.01
C THR A 146 -5.66 -10.51 -0.69
N SER A 147 -4.36 -10.47 -0.76
CA SER A 147 -3.46 -11.44 -1.37
C SER A 147 -3.45 -12.81 -0.61
N SER A 148 -4.54 -13.18 0.03
CA SER A 148 -4.77 -14.46 0.66
C SER A 148 -5.86 -15.21 -0.11
N ARG A 149 -5.45 -16.25 -0.82
CA ARG A 149 -6.27 -17.10 -1.71
C ARG A 149 -7.40 -17.89 -1.03
N ARG A 150 -7.96 -17.49 0.10
CA ARG A 150 -8.91 -18.33 0.82
C ARG A 150 -10.25 -17.70 1.20
N THR A 151 -10.60 -16.51 0.78
CA THR A 151 -11.86 -15.90 1.27
C THR A 151 -12.72 -15.24 0.20
N CYS A 152 -12.70 -15.74 -1.04
CA CYS A 152 -13.65 -15.28 -2.07
C CYS A 152 -14.30 -16.46 -2.80
N SER A 153 -14.87 -17.39 -2.02
CA SER A 153 -15.67 -18.50 -2.56
C SER A 153 -16.92 -18.70 -1.70
N SER A 154 -17.88 -17.79 -1.79
CA SER A 154 -19.30 -18.09 -1.50
C SER A 154 -20.18 -16.83 -1.54
N ALA A 155 -20.31 -16.19 -2.70
CA ALA A 155 -21.39 -15.24 -2.92
C ALA A 155 -21.82 -15.27 -4.38
N ARG A 156 -22.09 -16.47 -4.89
CA ARG A 156 -22.83 -16.65 -6.13
C ARG A 156 -23.67 -17.91 -6.01
N THR A 157 -24.79 -17.78 -5.37
CA THR A 157 -25.99 -18.59 -5.60
C THR A 157 -27.12 -18.00 -4.75
N ALA A 158 -28.00 -17.27 -5.38
CA ALA A 158 -29.44 -17.24 -5.13
C ALA A 158 -30.02 -16.02 -5.83
N HIS A 159 -30.44 -16.19 -7.05
CA HIS A 159 -31.76 -15.73 -7.51
C HIS A 159 -31.98 -16.41 -8.85
N GLY A 160 -32.69 -17.54 -8.79
CA GLY A 160 -33.50 -18.04 -9.86
C GLY A 160 -34.85 -17.34 -9.82
#